data_9ac1e30b1bf49df0b42975aac66fd58b
#
_entry.id   9ac1e30b1bf49df0b42975aac66fd58b
#
_cell.length_a   1.000
_cell.length_b   1.000
_cell.length_c   1.000
_cell.angle_alpha   90.00
_cell.angle_beta   90.00
_cell.angle_gamma   90.00
#
_symmetry.space_group_name_H-M   'P 1'
#
loop_
_entity.id
_entity.type
_entity.pdbx_description
1 polymer ?
#
loop_
_entity_poly.entity_id
_entity_poly.type
_entity_poly.pdbx_seq_one_letter_code
_entity_poly.pdbx_strand_id
1 'polypeptide(L)'
;GKTLRIIMPVLNVAFVGSESLAKKIAKKGDVRDIESYVYKEERNGEIGIISLLRPLKHPEKIRPLLSVLNVAKVGIIEISKVDSALGEICVSFGCAKIEKGLVIINSQVGDWVDPEQVRIILEQSGLKNWELFEQLPDEHSIREKLFSFMDNLEREVSSLILPVDQFFNVKGVGLVAIGYVQSGTVSKHDTIQVLPADENGIVRSLQVMDDDVDTAISGDRVGLAIRNLREEALHRGCMVVHANSNVLNKNLSSTLSIIKAPFQKRVLQIGDVIHAAV
;
A
#
# COMPACT_ATOMS: atom_id res chain seq x y z
N GLY A 1 -12.77 -24.57 22.23
CA GLY A 1 -12.03 -24.98 21.04
C GLY A 1 -11.26 -23.80 20.49
N LYS A 2 -9.93 -23.87 20.39
CA LYS A 2 -9.13 -22.87 19.70
C LYS A 2 -9.51 -22.97 18.22
N THR A 3 -10.24 -22.00 17.73
CA THR A 3 -10.43 -21.86 16.29
C THR A 3 -9.06 -21.57 15.70
N LEU A 4 -8.48 -22.53 15.01
CA LEU A 4 -7.26 -22.31 14.23
C LEU A 4 -7.61 -21.26 13.18
N ARG A 5 -7.04 -20.07 13.30
CA ARG A 5 -7.16 -19.05 12.26
C ARG A 5 -6.43 -19.54 11.02
N ILE A 6 -7.16 -19.68 9.93
CA ILE A 6 -6.55 -19.88 8.62
C ILE A 6 -5.82 -18.58 8.28
N ILE A 7 -4.49 -18.66 8.10
CA ILE A 7 -3.72 -17.51 7.63
C ILE A 7 -4.16 -17.22 6.20
N MET A 8 -4.66 -15.99 5.96
CA MET A 8 -5.05 -15.52 4.64
C MET A 8 -4.03 -14.51 4.15
N PRO A 9 -3.02 -14.92 3.33
CA PRO A 9 -2.04 -14.00 2.81
C PRO A 9 -2.73 -12.96 1.91
N VAL A 10 -2.36 -11.68 2.12
CA VAL A 10 -2.89 -10.55 1.36
C VAL A 10 -1.78 -9.92 0.53
N LEU A 11 -2.04 -9.76 -0.76
CA LEU A 11 -1.21 -8.96 -1.65
C LEU A 11 -1.90 -7.61 -1.89
N ASN A 12 -1.31 -6.54 -1.38
CA ASN A 12 -1.75 -5.18 -1.69
C ASN A 12 -1.10 -4.71 -2.99
N VAL A 13 -1.93 -4.33 -3.94
CA VAL A 13 -1.53 -3.90 -5.29
C VAL A 13 -1.88 -2.42 -5.45
N ALA A 14 -0.89 -1.59 -5.76
CA ALA A 14 -1.14 -0.22 -6.19
C ALA A 14 -1.66 -0.26 -7.63
N PHE A 15 -2.92 0.08 -7.82
CA PHE A 15 -3.59 0.02 -9.11
C PHE A 15 -3.86 1.43 -9.63
N VAL A 16 -3.17 1.80 -10.69
CA VAL A 16 -3.39 3.07 -11.41
C VAL A 16 -3.97 2.73 -12.77
N GLY A 17 -5.26 2.93 -12.91
CA GLY A 17 -6.00 2.59 -14.11
C GLY A 17 -7.49 2.87 -13.97
N SER A 18 -8.29 2.34 -14.89
CA SER A 18 -9.72 2.54 -14.93
C SER A 18 -10.47 1.72 -13.88
N GLU A 19 -11.58 2.24 -13.41
CA GLU A 19 -12.52 1.49 -12.59
C GLU A 19 -13.02 0.23 -13.33
N SER A 20 -13.22 0.33 -14.64
CA SER A 20 -13.66 -0.79 -15.49
C SER A 20 -12.70 -1.98 -15.42
N LEU A 21 -11.39 -1.74 -15.54
CA LEU A 21 -10.40 -2.81 -15.42
C LEU A 21 -10.33 -3.37 -14.01
N ALA A 22 -10.35 -2.50 -13.00
CA ALA A 22 -10.31 -2.93 -11.60
C ALA A 22 -11.49 -3.88 -11.27
N LYS A 23 -12.70 -3.55 -11.74
CA LYS A 23 -13.90 -4.39 -11.56
C LYS A 23 -13.82 -5.74 -12.27
N LYS A 24 -13.10 -5.85 -13.37
CA LYS A 24 -12.86 -7.13 -14.05
C LYS A 24 -11.96 -8.05 -13.24
N ILE A 25 -10.99 -7.48 -12.53
CA ILE A 25 -10.01 -8.24 -11.75
C ILE A 25 -10.58 -8.63 -10.38
N ALA A 26 -11.29 -7.73 -9.71
CA ALA A 26 -11.71 -7.88 -8.32
C ALA A 26 -13.04 -7.17 -8.04
N LYS A 27 -13.66 -7.52 -6.91
CA LYS A 27 -14.93 -6.94 -6.49
C LYS A 27 -14.71 -5.65 -5.72
N LYS A 28 -15.43 -4.59 -6.09
CA LYS A 28 -15.37 -3.29 -5.41
C LYS A 28 -15.80 -3.41 -3.94
N GLY A 29 -14.99 -2.86 -3.07
CA GLY A 29 -15.25 -2.70 -1.63
C GLY A 29 -15.42 -1.23 -1.25
N ASP A 30 -14.68 -0.79 -0.23
CA ASP A 30 -14.77 0.57 0.29
C ASP A 30 -14.28 1.64 -0.71
N VAL A 31 -14.92 2.82 -0.63
CA VAL A 31 -14.56 3.99 -1.42
C VAL A 31 -14.36 5.18 -0.50
N ARG A 32 -13.16 5.78 -0.60
CA ARG A 32 -12.82 7.09 0.00
C ARG A 32 -11.97 7.86 -1.03
N ASP A 33 -10.81 8.39 -0.64
CA ASP A 33 -9.80 8.87 -1.61
C ASP A 33 -9.07 7.71 -2.31
N ILE A 34 -9.28 6.49 -1.82
CA ILE A 34 -8.77 5.23 -2.38
C ILE A 34 -9.96 4.28 -2.50
N GLU A 35 -10.14 3.73 -3.69
CA GLU A 35 -11.06 2.61 -3.90
C GLU A 35 -10.33 1.30 -3.67
N SER A 36 -10.94 0.37 -2.94
CA SER A 36 -10.43 -0.99 -2.81
C SER A 36 -11.26 -1.99 -3.60
N TYR A 37 -10.57 -2.98 -4.16
CA TYR A 37 -11.17 -4.09 -4.90
C TYR A 37 -10.54 -5.37 -4.41
N VAL A 38 -11.34 -6.35 -4.03
CA VAL A 38 -10.85 -7.57 -3.38
C VAL A 38 -11.23 -8.80 -4.19
N TYR A 39 -10.25 -9.68 -4.40
CA TYR A 39 -10.44 -11.00 -4.98
C TYR A 39 -9.84 -12.06 -4.07
N LYS A 40 -10.63 -13.08 -3.75
CA LYS A 40 -10.22 -14.19 -2.88
C LYS A 40 -10.24 -15.50 -3.66
N GLU A 41 -9.23 -16.32 -3.46
CA GLU A 41 -9.13 -17.62 -4.09
C GLU A 41 -8.50 -18.63 -3.14
N GLU A 42 -9.07 -19.84 -3.08
CA GLU A 42 -8.45 -20.95 -2.37
C GLU A 42 -7.29 -21.50 -3.20
N ARG A 43 -6.12 -21.58 -2.57
CA ARG A 43 -4.87 -22.04 -3.18
C ARG A 43 -4.12 -22.91 -2.18
N ASN A 44 -3.93 -24.21 -2.51
CA ASN A 44 -3.17 -25.15 -1.66
C ASN A 44 -3.63 -25.20 -0.19
N GLY A 45 -4.94 -25.14 0.03
CA GLY A 45 -5.55 -25.16 1.36
C GLY A 45 -5.53 -23.82 2.11
N GLU A 46 -5.00 -22.78 1.50
CA GLU A 46 -5.02 -21.39 2.02
C GLU A 46 -5.87 -20.50 1.15
N ILE A 47 -6.45 -19.46 1.73
CA ILE A 47 -7.17 -18.43 0.97
C ILE A 47 -6.21 -17.28 0.69
N GLY A 48 -5.83 -17.11 -0.59
CA GLY A 48 -5.08 -15.95 -1.05
C GLY A 48 -5.99 -14.78 -1.35
N ILE A 49 -5.62 -13.59 -0.92
CA ILE A 49 -6.39 -12.36 -1.12
C ILE A 49 -5.56 -11.38 -1.95
N ILE A 50 -6.12 -10.92 -3.06
CA ILE A 50 -5.61 -9.78 -3.83
C ILE A 50 -6.44 -8.56 -3.45
N SER A 51 -5.78 -7.50 -3.02
CA SER A 51 -6.41 -6.22 -2.72
C SER A 51 -5.85 -5.16 -3.68
N LEU A 52 -6.67 -4.73 -4.64
CA LEU A 52 -6.32 -3.62 -5.52
C LEU A 52 -6.67 -2.32 -4.81
N LEU A 53 -5.71 -1.43 -4.69
CA LEU A 53 -5.86 -0.11 -4.11
C LEU A 53 -5.71 0.93 -5.22
N ARG A 54 -6.83 1.54 -5.59
CA ARG A 54 -6.90 2.51 -6.69
C ARG A 54 -6.99 3.92 -6.13
N PRO A 55 -5.94 4.74 -6.28
CA PRO A 55 -5.98 6.13 -5.83
C PRO A 55 -6.91 6.93 -6.73
N LEU A 56 -7.70 7.81 -6.13
CA LEU A 56 -8.58 8.73 -6.83
C LEU A 56 -7.94 10.12 -6.97
N LYS A 57 -8.47 10.92 -7.88
CA LYS A 57 -8.11 12.34 -8.06
C LYS A 57 -6.69 12.61 -8.55
N HIS A 58 -5.94 11.61 -8.98
CA HIS A 58 -4.68 11.83 -9.70
C HIS A 58 -4.97 12.24 -11.16
N PRO A 59 -4.31 13.26 -11.75
CA PRO A 59 -3.12 13.98 -11.25
C PRO A 59 -3.40 15.21 -10.37
N GLU A 60 -4.65 15.57 -10.12
CA GLU A 60 -4.99 16.79 -9.36
C GLU A 60 -4.50 16.72 -7.91
N LYS A 61 -4.51 15.51 -7.33
CA LYS A 61 -4.00 15.21 -5.98
C LYS A 61 -3.07 14.02 -6.01
N ILE A 62 -1.86 14.20 -5.51
CA ILE A 62 -0.86 13.13 -5.44
C ILE A 62 -0.95 12.29 -4.16
N ARG A 63 -1.47 12.84 -3.08
CA ARG A 63 -1.48 12.14 -1.77
C ARG A 63 -2.13 10.76 -1.80
N PRO A 64 -3.28 10.52 -2.44
CA PRO A 64 -3.85 9.19 -2.53
C PRO A 64 -2.92 8.18 -3.20
N LEU A 65 -2.22 8.57 -4.27
CA LEU A 65 -1.22 7.74 -4.92
C LEU A 65 -0.07 7.39 -3.98
N LEU A 66 0.50 8.36 -3.27
CA LEU A 66 1.59 8.14 -2.34
C LEU A 66 1.15 7.23 -1.17
N SER A 67 -0.06 7.40 -0.67
CA SER A 67 -0.62 6.54 0.37
C SER A 67 -0.74 5.08 -0.07
N VAL A 68 -1.18 4.85 -1.29
CA VAL A 68 -1.27 3.51 -1.90
C VAL A 68 0.12 2.90 -2.07
N LEU A 69 1.09 3.67 -2.56
CA LEU A 69 2.46 3.22 -2.75
C LEU A 69 3.16 2.81 -1.44
N ASN A 70 2.82 3.46 -0.33
CA ASN A 70 3.37 3.11 0.98
C ASN A 70 2.87 1.74 1.49
N VAL A 71 1.73 1.28 1.00
CA VAL A 71 1.10 0.02 1.42
C VAL A 71 1.42 -1.11 0.46
N ALA A 72 1.45 -0.84 -0.83
CA ALA A 72 1.52 -1.85 -1.88
C ALA A 72 2.89 -2.52 -1.98
N LYS A 73 2.88 -3.78 -2.35
CA LYS A 73 4.08 -4.58 -2.64
C LYS A 73 4.33 -4.75 -4.12
N VAL A 74 3.29 -4.66 -4.93
CA VAL A 74 3.34 -4.74 -6.39
C VAL A 74 2.46 -3.65 -6.99
N GLY A 75 2.59 -3.42 -8.28
CA GLY A 75 1.79 -2.42 -8.98
C GLY A 75 1.18 -2.89 -10.28
N ILE A 76 0.10 -2.24 -10.68
CA ILE A 76 -0.47 -2.31 -12.02
C ILE A 76 -0.67 -0.89 -12.53
N ILE A 77 -0.18 -0.62 -13.72
CA ILE A 77 -0.41 0.63 -14.44
C ILE A 77 -1.11 0.31 -15.75
N GLU A 78 -2.34 0.80 -15.92
CA GLU A 78 -3.05 0.77 -17.20
C GLU A 78 -2.77 2.07 -17.96
N ILE A 79 -2.36 1.94 -19.23
CA ILE A 79 -1.99 3.08 -20.07
C ILE A 79 -2.98 3.18 -21.24
N SER A 80 -3.69 4.31 -21.32
CA SER A 80 -4.56 4.67 -22.45
C SER A 80 -3.98 5.81 -23.29
N LYS A 81 -3.03 6.57 -22.74
CA LYS A 81 -2.29 7.64 -23.41
C LYS A 81 -0.96 7.89 -22.72
N VAL A 82 -0.02 8.49 -23.43
CA VAL A 82 1.26 8.92 -22.88
C VAL A 82 1.23 10.43 -22.67
N ASP A 83 1.29 10.85 -21.42
CA ASP A 83 1.30 12.25 -21.00
C ASP A 83 2.21 12.46 -19.79
N SER A 84 2.24 13.69 -19.28
CA SER A 84 3.04 14.03 -18.10
C SER A 84 2.55 13.32 -16.83
N ALA A 85 1.25 13.04 -16.72
CA ALA A 85 0.69 12.30 -15.59
C ALA A 85 1.23 10.87 -15.53
N LEU A 86 1.37 10.20 -16.68
CA LEU A 86 2.00 8.87 -16.75
C LEU A 86 3.45 8.92 -16.26
N GLY A 87 4.21 9.93 -16.67
CA GLY A 87 5.60 10.10 -16.21
C GLY A 87 5.68 10.23 -14.69
N GLU A 88 4.82 11.04 -14.10
CA GLU A 88 4.75 11.20 -12.64
C GLU A 88 4.38 9.88 -11.93
N ILE A 89 3.42 9.14 -12.46
CA ILE A 89 3.02 7.84 -11.93
C ILE A 89 4.22 6.88 -11.94
N CYS A 90 4.88 6.72 -13.09
CA CYS A 90 6.01 5.79 -13.21
C CYS A 90 7.17 6.16 -12.28
N VAL A 91 7.52 7.43 -12.18
CA VAL A 91 8.55 7.91 -11.25
C VAL A 91 8.17 7.65 -9.80
N SER A 92 6.90 7.86 -9.45
CA SER A 92 6.41 7.61 -8.09
C SER A 92 6.55 6.14 -7.69
N PHE A 93 6.20 5.22 -8.58
CA PHE A 93 6.42 3.77 -8.36
C PHE A 93 7.91 3.43 -8.22
N GLY A 94 8.76 4.00 -9.08
CA GLY A 94 10.20 3.78 -9.01
C GLY A 94 10.82 4.31 -7.71
N CYS A 95 10.43 5.49 -7.28
CA CYS A 95 10.88 6.09 -6.02
C CYS A 95 10.40 5.31 -4.79
N ALA A 96 9.19 4.74 -4.85
CA ALA A 96 8.66 3.87 -3.80
C ALA A 96 9.32 2.48 -3.79
N LYS A 97 10.17 2.18 -4.78
CA LYS A 97 10.88 0.90 -4.93
C LYS A 97 9.94 -0.30 -5.03
N ILE A 98 8.85 -0.14 -5.76
CA ILE A 98 7.95 -1.23 -6.13
C ILE A 98 8.60 -2.02 -7.27
N GLU A 99 9.27 -3.12 -6.93
CA GLU A 99 10.14 -3.85 -7.87
C GLU A 99 9.38 -4.68 -8.91
N LYS A 100 8.17 -5.12 -8.57
CA LYS A 100 7.35 -6.00 -9.41
C LYS A 100 6.04 -5.32 -9.77
N GLY A 101 5.64 -5.49 -11.03
CA GLY A 101 4.37 -4.97 -11.49
C GLY A 101 4.07 -5.31 -12.93
N LEU A 102 2.88 -4.93 -13.34
CA LEU A 102 2.36 -5.10 -14.68
C LEU A 102 2.04 -3.73 -15.28
N VAL A 103 2.46 -3.53 -16.52
CA VAL A 103 2.07 -2.37 -17.30
C VAL A 103 1.20 -2.87 -18.46
N ILE A 104 0.00 -2.35 -18.57
CA ILE A 104 -1.00 -2.80 -19.52
C ILE A 104 -1.37 -1.64 -20.45
N ILE A 105 -1.03 -1.77 -21.72
CA ILE A 105 -1.51 -0.83 -22.74
C ILE A 105 -2.93 -1.25 -23.11
N ASN A 106 -3.90 -0.36 -22.88
CA ASN A 106 -5.29 -0.58 -23.21
C ASN A 106 -5.73 0.42 -24.29
N SER A 107 -5.54 0.06 -25.54
CA SER A 107 -5.88 0.89 -26.69
C SER A 107 -7.39 0.98 -27.00
N GLN A 108 -8.23 0.20 -26.31
CA GLN A 108 -9.69 0.25 -26.51
C GLN A 108 -10.32 1.50 -25.89
N VAL A 109 -9.62 2.18 -24.98
CA VAL A 109 -10.14 3.29 -24.17
C VAL A 109 -9.54 4.63 -24.56
N GLY A 110 -8.51 4.66 -25.41
CA GLY A 110 -7.79 5.88 -25.75
C GLY A 110 -7.14 5.83 -27.13
N ASP A 111 -6.18 6.75 -27.35
CA ASP A 111 -5.40 6.82 -28.57
C ASP A 111 -4.40 5.66 -28.67
N TRP A 112 -3.84 5.49 -29.87
CA TRP A 112 -2.76 4.53 -30.03
C TRP A 112 -1.54 4.93 -29.18
N VAL A 113 -1.00 3.97 -28.46
CA VAL A 113 0.18 4.13 -27.59
C VAL A 113 1.34 3.33 -28.18
N ASP A 114 2.49 4.00 -28.36
CA ASP A 114 3.71 3.34 -28.84
C ASP A 114 4.36 2.52 -27.70
N PRO A 115 4.43 1.19 -27.83
CA PRO A 115 5.05 0.35 -26.80
C PRO A 115 6.52 0.70 -26.52
N GLU A 116 7.27 1.11 -27.54
CA GLU A 116 8.68 1.48 -27.36
C GLU A 116 8.85 2.75 -26.53
N GLN A 117 7.97 3.72 -26.72
CA GLN A 117 7.94 4.92 -25.89
C GLN A 117 7.63 4.56 -24.41
N VAL A 118 6.72 3.64 -24.19
CA VAL A 118 6.39 3.15 -22.85
C VAL A 118 7.61 2.45 -22.23
N ARG A 119 8.31 1.58 -22.96
CA ARG A 119 9.53 0.92 -22.47
C ARG A 119 10.60 1.92 -22.04
N ILE A 120 10.80 2.97 -22.80
CA ILE A 120 11.77 4.03 -22.46
C ILE A 120 11.37 4.71 -21.15
N ILE A 121 10.08 5.06 -20.97
CA ILE A 121 9.58 5.68 -19.75
C ILE A 121 9.78 4.75 -18.54
N LEU A 122 9.48 3.47 -18.69
CA LEU A 122 9.66 2.47 -17.64
C LEU A 122 11.13 2.34 -17.24
N GLU A 123 12.02 2.25 -18.20
CA GLU A 123 13.46 2.17 -17.93
C GLU A 123 13.98 3.41 -17.19
N GLN A 124 13.61 4.60 -17.65
CA GLN A 124 14.01 5.87 -17.04
C GLN A 124 13.41 6.08 -15.64
N SER A 125 12.31 5.41 -15.34
CA SER A 125 11.62 5.51 -14.05
C SER A 125 12.05 4.44 -13.04
N GLY A 126 12.95 3.53 -13.43
CA GLY A 126 13.37 2.42 -12.57
C GLY A 126 12.42 1.21 -12.58
N LEU A 127 11.52 1.12 -13.57
CA LEU A 127 10.53 0.05 -13.71
C LEU A 127 10.85 -0.92 -14.85
N LYS A 128 12.09 -1.02 -15.27
CA LYS A 128 12.50 -1.86 -16.41
C LYS A 128 12.16 -3.34 -16.26
N ASN A 129 12.04 -3.82 -15.02
CA ASN A 129 11.74 -5.23 -14.73
C ASN A 129 10.23 -5.53 -14.66
N TRP A 130 9.40 -4.51 -14.80
CA TRP A 130 7.96 -4.73 -14.88
C TRP A 130 7.59 -5.35 -16.22
N GLU A 131 6.60 -6.23 -16.20
CA GLU A 131 6.11 -6.87 -17.42
C GLU A 131 5.18 -5.94 -18.19
N LEU A 132 5.48 -5.71 -19.46
CA LEU A 132 4.65 -4.88 -20.34
C LEU A 132 3.75 -5.76 -21.22
N PHE A 133 2.45 -5.51 -21.15
CA PHE A 133 1.46 -6.07 -22.04
C PHE A 133 1.05 -5.02 -23.08
N GLU A 134 1.32 -5.30 -24.33
CA GLU A 134 0.96 -4.40 -25.45
C GLU A 134 -0.54 -4.43 -25.77
N GLN A 135 -1.23 -5.43 -25.24
CA GLN A 135 -2.69 -5.60 -25.32
C GLN A 135 -3.24 -6.00 -23.97
N LEU A 136 -4.52 -5.69 -23.71
CA LEU A 136 -5.18 -6.05 -22.47
C LEU A 136 -5.26 -7.58 -22.33
N PRO A 137 -4.60 -8.20 -21.35
CA PRO A 137 -4.78 -9.61 -21.05
C PRO A 137 -6.15 -9.86 -20.40
N ASP A 138 -6.61 -11.11 -20.41
CA ASP A 138 -7.81 -11.45 -19.65
C ASP A 138 -7.57 -11.37 -18.14
N GLU A 139 -8.66 -11.24 -17.39
CA GLU A 139 -8.60 -11.07 -15.94
C GLU A 139 -8.00 -12.27 -15.21
N HIS A 140 -8.20 -13.47 -15.72
CA HIS A 140 -7.62 -14.69 -15.15
C HIS A 140 -6.08 -14.66 -15.23
N SER A 141 -5.54 -14.28 -16.38
CA SER A 141 -4.09 -14.13 -16.59
C SER A 141 -3.49 -13.08 -15.66
N ILE A 142 -4.19 -11.96 -15.46
CA ILE A 142 -3.76 -10.92 -14.53
C ILE A 142 -3.73 -11.46 -13.10
N ARG A 143 -4.77 -12.16 -12.65
CA ARG A 143 -4.84 -12.75 -11.31
C ARG A 143 -3.73 -13.78 -11.09
N GLU A 144 -3.46 -14.64 -12.08
CA GLU A 144 -2.37 -15.62 -11.99
C GLU A 144 -1.01 -14.95 -11.80
N LYS A 145 -0.74 -13.87 -12.52
CA LYS A 145 0.49 -13.07 -12.34
C LYS A 145 0.58 -12.48 -10.93
N LEU A 146 -0.51 -11.94 -10.42
CA LEU A 146 -0.55 -11.37 -9.09
C LEU A 146 -0.32 -12.43 -8.01
N PHE A 147 -0.93 -13.60 -8.13
CA PHE A 147 -0.69 -14.71 -7.20
C PHE A 147 0.75 -15.23 -7.30
N SER A 148 1.35 -15.24 -8.49
CA SER A 148 2.77 -15.57 -8.66
C SER A 148 3.66 -14.59 -7.89
N PHE A 149 3.35 -13.29 -7.93
CA PHE A 149 4.06 -12.31 -7.11
C PHE A 149 3.89 -12.56 -5.61
N MET A 150 2.68 -12.90 -5.19
CA MET A 150 2.39 -13.25 -3.79
C MET A 150 3.24 -14.43 -3.32
N ASP A 151 3.34 -15.49 -4.14
CA ASP A 151 4.08 -16.70 -3.80
C ASP A 151 5.60 -16.45 -3.66
N ASN A 152 6.12 -15.45 -4.39
CA ASN A 152 7.53 -15.08 -4.40
C ASN A 152 7.90 -14.00 -3.36
N LEU A 153 6.92 -13.43 -2.65
CA LEU A 153 7.21 -12.51 -1.55
C LEU A 153 7.74 -13.32 -0.37
N GLU A 154 8.95 -12.99 0.06
CA GLU A 154 9.53 -13.58 1.25
C GLU A 154 8.73 -13.16 2.49
N ARG A 155 8.32 -14.15 3.29
CA ARG A 155 7.72 -13.92 4.60
C ARG A 155 8.86 -13.65 5.59
N GLU A 156 9.34 -12.40 5.64
CA GLU A 156 10.31 -12.00 6.63
C GLU A 156 9.67 -11.96 8.02
N VAL A 157 10.35 -12.59 9.00
CA VAL A 157 10.04 -12.35 10.41
C VAL A 157 10.58 -10.97 10.75
N SER A 158 9.73 -9.98 10.72
CA SER A 158 10.08 -8.59 10.94
C SER A 158 9.32 -8.01 12.11
N SER A 159 9.84 -6.94 12.68
CA SER A 159 9.19 -6.21 13.76
C SER A 159 7.94 -5.47 13.26
N LEU A 160 6.96 -5.29 14.14
CA LEU A 160 5.73 -4.57 13.82
C LEU A 160 6.01 -3.13 13.44
N ILE A 161 5.49 -2.75 12.28
CA ILE A 161 5.34 -1.36 11.85
C ILE A 161 3.93 -1.21 11.30
N LEU A 162 3.14 -0.35 11.93
CA LEU A 162 1.75 -0.09 11.56
C LEU A 162 1.51 1.42 11.51
N PRO A 163 1.58 2.02 10.32
CA PRO A 163 1.17 3.42 10.15
C PRO A 163 -0.33 3.57 10.37
N VAL A 164 -0.72 4.58 11.13
CA VAL A 164 -2.14 4.88 11.40
C VAL A 164 -2.66 5.86 10.38
N ASP A 165 -3.69 5.49 9.65
CA ASP A 165 -4.34 6.38 8.69
C ASP A 165 -5.65 6.97 9.19
N GLN A 166 -6.30 6.32 10.15
CA GLN A 166 -7.53 6.77 10.78
C GLN A 166 -7.55 6.38 12.25
N PHE A 167 -8.26 7.14 13.06
CA PHE A 167 -8.51 6.80 14.44
C PHE A 167 -9.86 7.36 14.89
N PHE A 168 -10.47 6.68 15.84
CA PHE A 168 -11.77 7.04 16.39
C PHE A 168 -11.80 6.74 17.89
N ASN A 169 -12.59 7.52 18.61
CA ASN A 169 -13.01 7.18 19.96
C ASN A 169 -14.44 6.63 19.86
N VAL A 170 -14.58 5.32 20.01
CA VAL A 170 -15.85 4.61 19.83
C VAL A 170 -16.47 4.33 21.19
N LYS A 171 -17.72 4.80 21.38
CA LYS A 171 -18.47 4.56 22.61
C LYS A 171 -18.59 3.06 22.90
N GLY A 172 -18.18 2.65 24.10
CA GLY A 172 -18.21 1.26 24.56
C GLY A 172 -16.99 0.42 24.14
N VAL A 173 -16.19 0.90 23.19
CA VAL A 173 -14.97 0.22 22.73
C VAL A 173 -13.71 0.96 23.17
N GLY A 174 -13.71 2.30 23.10
CA GLY A 174 -12.58 3.15 23.41
C GLY A 174 -11.86 3.61 22.13
N LEU A 175 -10.55 3.84 22.24
CA LEU A 175 -9.74 4.30 21.12
C LEU A 175 -9.50 3.16 20.12
N VAL A 176 -9.77 3.46 18.85
CA VAL A 176 -9.52 2.55 17.73
C VAL A 176 -8.58 3.23 16.74
N ALA A 177 -7.46 2.59 16.45
CA ALA A 177 -6.52 2.99 15.42
C ALA A 177 -6.63 2.05 14.22
N ILE A 178 -6.66 2.60 13.02
CA ILE A 178 -6.82 1.84 11.78
C ILE A 178 -5.63 2.11 10.86
N GLY A 179 -5.10 1.05 10.28
CA GLY A 179 -4.04 1.12 9.30
C GLY A 179 -3.70 -0.24 8.70
N TYR A 180 -2.77 -0.24 7.76
CA TYR A 180 -2.23 -1.47 7.19
C TYR A 180 -0.99 -1.91 7.96
N VAL A 181 -0.92 -3.18 8.31
CA VAL A 181 0.31 -3.76 8.87
C VAL A 181 1.37 -3.76 7.78
N GLN A 182 2.32 -2.87 7.89
CA GLN A 182 3.42 -2.73 6.93
C GLN A 182 4.44 -3.85 7.08
N SER A 183 4.75 -4.21 8.31
CA SER A 183 5.64 -5.34 8.64
C SER A 183 5.28 -5.95 9.99
N GLY A 184 5.70 -7.19 10.21
CA GLY A 184 5.50 -7.91 11.45
C GLY A 184 4.07 -8.35 11.68
N THR A 185 3.75 -8.60 12.94
CA THR A 185 2.42 -9.05 13.39
C THR A 185 2.02 -8.30 14.65
N VAL A 186 0.73 -8.15 14.84
CA VAL A 186 0.17 -7.60 16.08
C VAL A 186 -0.91 -8.54 16.60
N SER A 187 -0.89 -8.81 17.90
CA SER A 187 -1.81 -9.74 18.55
C SER A 187 -2.56 -9.06 19.68
N LYS A 188 -3.72 -9.63 20.02
CA LYS A 188 -4.48 -9.28 21.21
C LYS A 188 -3.59 -9.40 22.44
N HIS A 189 -3.68 -8.41 23.33
CA HIS A 189 -2.89 -8.26 24.55
C HIS A 189 -1.44 -7.78 24.35
N ASP A 190 -0.99 -7.55 23.13
CA ASP A 190 0.33 -6.96 22.91
C ASP A 190 0.43 -5.58 23.55
N THR A 191 1.59 -5.29 24.13
CA THR A 191 1.96 -3.93 24.52
C THR A 191 2.58 -3.23 23.32
N ILE A 192 1.94 -2.14 22.90
CA ILE A 192 2.38 -1.36 21.76
C ILE A 192 2.84 0.03 22.19
N GLN A 193 3.65 0.65 21.36
CA GLN A 193 4.12 2.00 21.52
C GLN A 193 3.66 2.82 20.31
N VAL A 194 3.15 4.02 20.57
CA VAL A 194 2.74 4.97 19.53
C VAL A 194 3.79 6.07 19.40
N LEU A 195 4.32 6.25 18.21
CA LEU A 195 5.32 7.26 17.88
C LEU A 195 4.71 8.33 16.96
N PRO A 196 5.12 9.59 17.05
CA PRO A 196 6.20 10.17 17.86
C PRO A 196 5.83 10.50 19.30
N ALA A 197 4.59 10.29 19.73
CA ALA A 197 4.17 10.62 21.09
C ALA A 197 4.96 9.88 22.18
N ASP A 198 5.50 8.71 21.84
CA ASP A 198 6.25 7.84 22.76
C ASP A 198 5.41 7.38 23.96
N GLU A 199 4.18 6.97 23.67
CA GLU A 199 3.24 6.48 24.68
C GLU A 199 2.88 5.03 24.41
N ASN A 200 2.75 4.25 25.49
CA ASN A 200 2.42 2.83 25.42
C ASN A 200 0.92 2.60 25.64
N GLY A 201 0.40 1.57 24.99
CA GLY A 201 -0.94 1.07 25.18
C GLY A 201 -0.97 -0.44 25.06
N ILE A 202 -2.15 -1.02 25.29
CA ILE A 202 -2.37 -2.46 25.20
C ILE A 202 -3.47 -2.73 24.19
N VAL A 203 -3.22 -3.67 23.27
CA VAL A 203 -4.22 -4.10 22.30
C VAL A 203 -5.31 -4.89 23.04
N ARG A 204 -6.51 -4.30 23.14
CA ARG A 204 -7.67 -4.93 23.77
C ARG A 204 -8.33 -5.95 22.85
N SER A 205 -8.51 -5.57 21.61
CA SER A 205 -9.10 -6.39 20.54
C SER A 205 -8.66 -5.87 19.19
N LEU A 206 -8.82 -6.67 18.17
CA LEU A 206 -8.55 -6.23 16.81
C LEU A 206 -9.52 -6.88 15.81
N GLN A 207 -9.75 -6.17 14.71
CA GLN A 207 -10.59 -6.61 13.60
C GLN A 207 -9.84 -6.50 12.29
N VAL A 208 -10.03 -7.52 11.45
CA VAL A 208 -9.55 -7.54 10.05
C VAL A 208 -10.72 -7.95 9.18
N MET A 209 -11.04 -7.15 8.15
CA MET A 209 -12.18 -7.39 7.25
C MET A 209 -13.51 -7.59 8.02
N ASP A 210 -13.77 -6.73 9.01
CA ASP A 210 -14.95 -6.72 9.89
C ASP A 210 -15.08 -7.93 10.82
N ASP A 211 -14.10 -8.83 10.82
CA ASP A 211 -14.06 -9.97 11.72
C ASP A 211 -13.14 -9.75 12.91
N ASP A 212 -13.57 -10.15 14.11
CA ASP A 212 -12.72 -10.20 15.28
C ASP A 212 -11.65 -11.28 15.09
N VAL A 213 -10.41 -10.90 15.32
CA VAL A 213 -9.27 -11.80 15.18
C VAL A 213 -8.33 -11.65 16.37
N ASP A 214 -7.51 -12.67 16.61
CA ASP A 214 -6.51 -12.61 17.67
C ASP A 214 -5.18 -12.03 17.20
N THR A 215 -4.89 -12.11 15.92
CA THR A 215 -3.63 -11.66 15.32
C THR A 215 -3.88 -11.08 13.92
N ALA A 216 -3.21 -9.97 13.62
CA ALA A 216 -3.10 -9.43 12.27
C ALA A 216 -1.65 -9.55 11.78
N ILE A 217 -1.49 -9.79 10.50
CA ILE A 217 -0.19 -10.00 9.85
C ILE A 217 0.08 -8.92 8.80
N SER A 218 1.32 -8.87 8.34
CA SER A 218 1.73 -7.96 7.25
C SER A 218 0.77 -8.04 6.06
N GLY A 219 0.32 -6.89 5.57
CA GLY A 219 -0.68 -6.74 4.52
C GLY A 219 -2.12 -6.56 5.02
N ASP A 220 -2.45 -6.98 6.23
CA ASP A 220 -3.79 -6.80 6.78
C ASP A 220 -4.10 -5.31 7.03
N ARG A 221 -5.31 -4.90 6.66
CA ARG A 221 -5.89 -3.68 7.18
C ARG A 221 -6.56 -4.00 8.51
N VAL A 222 -6.07 -3.41 9.57
CA VAL A 222 -6.50 -3.75 10.93
C VAL A 222 -7.06 -2.54 11.65
N GLY A 223 -8.11 -2.77 12.43
CA GLY A 223 -8.60 -1.85 13.47
C GLY A 223 -8.17 -2.36 14.84
N LEU A 224 -7.33 -1.61 15.54
CA LEU A 224 -6.87 -1.93 16.89
C LEU A 224 -7.69 -1.14 17.91
N ALA A 225 -8.39 -1.82 18.80
CA ALA A 225 -8.90 -1.19 20.01
C ALA A 225 -7.79 -1.19 21.07
N ILE A 226 -7.41 0.00 21.51
CA ILE A 226 -6.25 0.20 22.39
C ILE A 226 -6.72 0.76 23.73
N ARG A 227 -6.33 0.12 24.81
CA ARG A 227 -6.54 0.62 26.18
C ARG A 227 -5.26 1.23 26.75
N ASN A 228 -5.41 2.03 27.81
CA ASN A 228 -4.31 2.70 28.53
C ASN A 228 -3.50 3.66 27.63
N LEU A 229 -4.12 4.20 26.62
CA LEU A 229 -3.54 5.19 25.71
C LEU A 229 -4.40 6.44 25.72
N ARG A 230 -3.77 7.61 25.75
CA ARG A 230 -4.46 8.88 25.60
C ARG A 230 -4.78 9.13 24.12
N GLU A 231 -5.93 9.72 23.85
CA GLU A 231 -6.37 10.04 22.48
C GLU A 231 -5.37 10.93 21.76
N GLU A 232 -4.73 11.86 22.49
CA GLU A 232 -3.73 12.80 21.94
C GLU A 232 -2.48 12.13 21.37
N ALA A 233 -2.21 10.88 21.74
CA ALA A 233 -1.14 10.10 21.16
C ALA A 233 -1.40 9.69 19.72
N LEU A 234 -2.69 9.60 19.33
CA LEU A 234 -3.10 9.18 17.99
C LEU A 234 -3.31 10.39 17.08
N HIS A 235 -2.73 10.33 15.91
CA HIS A 235 -3.01 11.23 14.80
C HIS A 235 -2.71 10.50 13.49
N ARG A 236 -3.25 11.03 12.40
CA ARG A 236 -2.95 10.49 11.06
C ARG A 236 -1.44 10.58 10.80
N GLY A 237 -0.83 9.47 10.44
CA GLY A 237 0.61 9.38 10.18
C GLY A 237 1.45 8.99 11.40
N CYS A 238 0.85 8.80 12.58
CA CYS A 238 1.57 8.19 13.70
C CYS A 238 1.87 6.72 13.41
N MET A 239 2.84 6.16 14.11
CA MET A 239 3.30 4.79 13.94
C MET A 239 3.03 3.97 15.18
N VAL A 240 2.47 2.77 15.00
CA VAL A 240 2.36 1.76 16.05
C VAL A 240 3.45 0.72 15.86
N VAL A 241 4.22 0.49 16.91
CA VAL A 241 5.27 -0.53 16.99
C VAL A 241 5.10 -1.31 18.28
N HIS A 242 5.77 -2.45 18.43
CA HIS A 242 5.81 -3.10 19.75
C HIS A 242 6.62 -2.27 20.75
N ALA A 243 6.19 -2.25 21.98
CA ALA A 243 6.95 -1.59 23.04
C ALA A 243 8.36 -2.20 23.14
N ASN A 244 9.35 -1.35 23.34
CA ASN A 244 10.78 -1.73 23.44
C ASN A 244 11.38 -2.43 22.21
N SER A 245 10.76 -2.29 21.04
CA SER A 245 11.26 -2.91 19.81
C SER A 245 12.47 -2.18 19.20
N ASN A 246 12.62 -0.88 19.46
CA ASN A 246 13.69 -0.01 18.92
C ASN A 246 13.77 -0.01 17.38
N VAL A 247 12.67 -0.31 16.69
CA VAL A 247 12.60 -0.38 15.22
C VAL A 247 12.65 1.00 14.58
N LEU A 248 12.00 1.97 15.23
CA LEU A 248 11.92 3.35 14.77
C LEU A 248 12.49 4.28 15.82
N ASN A 249 13.28 5.25 15.38
CA ASN A 249 13.86 6.27 16.24
C ASN A 249 13.47 7.67 15.76
N LYS A 250 13.28 8.57 16.70
CA LYS A 250 13.12 9.99 16.40
C LYS A 250 14.48 10.64 16.21
N ASN A 251 14.72 11.16 15.01
CA ASN A 251 15.94 11.91 14.71
C ASN A 251 15.68 13.41 14.78
N LEU A 252 16.63 14.16 15.38
CA LEU A 252 16.59 15.62 15.42
C LEU A 252 17.07 16.24 14.11
N SER A 253 17.92 15.53 13.37
CA SER A 253 18.39 15.91 12.05
C SER A 253 18.64 14.69 11.19
N SER A 254 18.45 14.85 9.90
CA SER A 254 18.66 13.77 8.93
C SER A 254 19.24 14.34 7.65
N THR A 255 20.01 13.53 6.94
CA THR A 255 20.45 13.83 5.59
C THR A 255 19.48 13.19 4.61
N LEU A 256 18.91 14.00 3.73
CA LEU A 256 18.00 13.53 2.69
C LEU A 256 18.75 13.50 1.35
N SER A 257 18.81 12.34 0.73
CA SER A 257 19.31 12.21 -0.64
C SER A 257 18.15 12.28 -1.61
N ILE A 258 18.22 13.20 -2.58
CA ILE A 258 17.19 13.37 -3.60
C ILE A 258 17.73 12.87 -4.93
N ILE A 259 17.07 11.87 -5.50
CA ILE A 259 17.37 11.35 -6.82
C ILE A 259 16.34 11.91 -7.79
N LYS A 260 16.81 12.60 -8.81
CA LYS A 260 15.97 13.22 -9.82
C LYS A 260 15.82 12.31 -11.04
N ALA A 261 14.58 12.17 -11.54
CA ALA A 261 14.35 11.43 -12.76
C ALA A 261 15.05 12.12 -13.95
N PRO A 262 15.56 11.37 -14.96
CA PRO A 262 16.29 11.95 -16.09
C PRO A 262 15.51 13.01 -16.86
N PHE A 263 14.18 12.91 -16.91
CA PHE A 263 13.32 13.87 -17.62
C PHE A 263 12.80 15.02 -16.72
N GLN A 264 13.17 15.06 -15.44
CA GLN A 264 12.80 16.14 -14.53
C GLN A 264 13.65 17.38 -14.80
N LYS A 265 13.01 18.50 -15.18
CA LYS A 265 13.68 19.74 -15.55
C LYS A 265 13.92 20.70 -14.42
N ARG A 266 13.18 20.56 -13.30
CA ARG A 266 13.32 21.46 -12.15
C ARG A 266 14.70 21.30 -11.50
N VAL A 267 15.38 22.41 -11.28
CA VAL A 267 16.62 22.47 -10.50
C VAL A 267 16.26 22.92 -9.09
N LEU A 268 16.61 22.11 -8.08
CA LEU A 268 16.42 22.44 -6.68
C LEU A 268 17.50 23.43 -6.24
N GLN A 269 17.10 24.45 -5.50
CA GLN A 269 17.98 25.51 -4.97
C GLN A 269 17.85 25.60 -3.46
N ILE A 270 18.85 26.18 -2.81
CA ILE A 270 18.80 26.45 -1.36
C ILE A 270 17.60 27.37 -1.07
N GLY A 271 16.80 26.98 -0.09
CA GLY A 271 15.57 27.69 0.28
C GLY A 271 14.29 27.19 -0.36
N ASP A 272 14.39 26.26 -1.31
CA ASP A 272 13.21 25.61 -1.87
C ASP A 272 12.49 24.78 -0.81
N VAL A 273 11.16 24.87 -0.82
CA VAL A 273 10.31 24.04 0.03
C VAL A 273 9.87 22.82 -0.78
N ILE A 274 10.10 21.64 -0.21
CA ILE A 274 9.65 20.37 -0.77
C ILE A 274 8.70 19.67 0.21
N HIS A 275 7.79 18.89 -0.32
CA HIS A 275 6.90 18.05 0.47
C HIS A 275 7.35 16.59 0.31
N ALA A 276 7.50 15.90 1.43
CA ALA A 276 7.84 14.49 1.45
C ALA A 276 6.69 13.68 2.04
N ALA A 277 6.37 12.55 1.41
CA ALA A 277 5.50 11.53 1.98
C ALA A 277 6.37 10.40 2.54
N VAL A 278 6.11 10.01 3.78
CA VAL A 278 6.81 8.95 4.50
C VAL A 278 5.83 7.91 4.98
#